data_dceb44ea1263dc91fe04093b289723b6
#
_entry.id   dceb44ea1263dc91fe04093b289723b6
#
_cell.length_a   1.000
_cell.length_b   1.000
_cell.length_c   1.000
_cell.angle_alpha   90.00
_cell.angle_beta   90.00
_cell.angle_gamma   90.00
#
_symmetry.space_group_name_H-M   'P 1'
#
loop_
_entity.id
_entity.type
_entity.pdbx_description
1 polymer ?
#
loop_
_entity_poly.entity_id
_entity_poly.type
_entity_poly.pdbx_seq_one_letter_code
_entity_poly.pdbx_strand_id
1 'polypeptide(L)'
;MKKDQLDLENWTVWIPDSKTPNGVAEVPLTEIAADAFRSQLAISGPGPYLFPSEENSDGYQKTFKTVWHATLRRAGVRYFRIYDLRSTYATRLSAGGVADEWVTQLLRQGDAKVFKKYSQMKLQMKREALAKLNRRANESGSSFGPVGQNEQGFDTVLAQ
;
A
#
# COMPACT_ATOMS: atom_id res chain seq x y z
N MET A 1 18.06 0.38 14.15
CA MET A 1 18.11 -0.63 13.07
C MET A 1 19.56 -1.00 12.86
N LYS A 2 19.87 -2.31 12.81
CA LYS A 2 21.19 -2.84 12.44
C LYS A 2 21.24 -3.16 10.95
N LYS A 3 22.44 -3.21 10.39
CA LYS A 3 22.63 -3.51 8.96
C LYS A 3 22.29 -4.96 8.60
N ASP A 4 22.53 -5.90 9.52
CA ASP A 4 22.22 -7.33 9.38
C ASP A 4 20.70 -7.62 9.31
N GLN A 5 19.87 -6.64 9.62
CA GLN A 5 18.40 -6.74 9.47
C GLN A 5 17.91 -6.50 8.04
N LEU A 6 18.81 -6.03 7.13
CA LEU A 6 18.48 -5.73 5.75
C LEU A 6 18.89 -6.87 4.82
N ASP A 7 17.96 -7.40 4.07
CA ASP A 7 18.19 -8.30 2.94
C ASP A 7 17.78 -7.57 1.66
N LEU A 8 18.78 -6.97 1.00
CA LEU A 8 18.54 -6.21 -0.24
C LEU A 8 18.52 -7.11 -1.48
N GLU A 9 18.91 -8.39 -1.37
CA GLU A 9 18.76 -9.37 -2.45
C GLU A 9 17.30 -9.84 -2.55
N ASN A 10 16.70 -10.14 -1.39
CA ASN A 10 15.30 -10.57 -1.30
C ASN A 10 14.32 -9.39 -1.05
N TRP A 11 14.82 -8.17 -0.97
CA TRP A 11 14.01 -6.95 -0.76
C TRP A 11 13.19 -7.00 0.51
N THR A 12 13.81 -7.40 1.61
CA THR A 12 13.14 -7.48 2.90
C THR A 12 13.94 -6.80 4.01
N VAL A 13 13.26 -6.45 5.09
CA VAL A 13 13.85 -5.99 6.33
C VAL A 13 13.24 -6.75 7.50
N TRP A 14 14.09 -7.32 8.34
CA TRP A 14 13.68 -7.99 9.55
C TRP A 14 13.54 -7.02 10.72
N ILE A 15 12.39 -7.02 11.40
CA ILE A 15 12.12 -6.26 12.61
C ILE A 15 12.05 -7.24 13.79
N PRO A 16 13.12 -7.36 14.61
CA PRO A 16 13.21 -8.38 15.65
C PRO A 16 12.44 -8.02 16.93
N ASP A 17 12.12 -6.74 17.13
CA ASP A 17 11.49 -6.26 18.36
C ASP A 17 10.43 -5.19 18.08
N SER A 18 9.32 -5.26 18.80
CA SER A 18 8.22 -4.32 18.71
C SER A 18 7.39 -4.33 20.00
N LYS A 19 6.69 -3.23 20.25
CA LYS A 19 5.75 -3.10 21.37
C LYS A 19 4.60 -4.12 21.35
N THR A 20 4.33 -4.71 20.19
CA THR A 20 3.29 -5.72 20.01
C THR A 20 3.84 -6.92 19.26
N PRO A 21 3.36 -8.14 19.53
CA PRO A 21 3.81 -9.35 18.81
C PRO A 21 3.71 -9.21 17.28
N ASN A 22 2.65 -8.60 16.78
CA ASN A 22 2.45 -8.35 15.33
C ASN A 22 3.46 -7.37 14.72
N GLY A 23 4.24 -6.69 15.55
CA GLY A 23 5.29 -5.78 15.09
C GLY A 23 6.60 -6.48 14.78
N VAL A 24 6.83 -7.68 15.31
CA VAL A 24 7.97 -8.54 14.95
C VAL A 24 7.64 -9.20 13.62
N ALA A 25 8.34 -8.86 12.58
CA ALA A 25 8.03 -9.34 11.24
C ALA A 25 9.15 -9.08 10.25
N GLU A 26 9.14 -9.84 9.19
CA GLU A 26 9.79 -9.52 7.93
C GLU A 26 8.89 -8.60 7.12
N VAL A 27 9.45 -7.50 6.61
CA VAL A 27 8.72 -6.47 5.89
C VAL A 27 9.27 -6.34 4.47
N PRO A 28 8.45 -6.54 3.43
CA PRO A 28 8.88 -6.36 2.05
C PRO A 28 9.20 -4.89 1.76
N LEU A 29 10.22 -4.66 0.96
CA LEU A 29 10.66 -3.34 0.52
C LEU A 29 10.10 -3.03 -0.87
N THR A 30 9.77 -1.77 -1.09
CA THR A 30 9.61 -1.24 -2.44
C THR A 30 10.98 -0.91 -3.04
N GLU A 31 11.06 -0.79 -4.35
CA GLU A 31 12.29 -0.37 -5.05
C GLU A 31 12.87 0.92 -4.46
N ILE A 32 12.03 1.93 -4.29
CA ILE A 32 12.42 3.23 -3.68
C ILE A 32 12.99 3.04 -2.27
N ALA A 33 12.41 2.14 -1.47
CA ALA A 33 12.91 1.87 -0.12
C ALA A 33 14.25 1.13 -0.16
N ALA A 34 14.41 0.16 -1.06
CA ALA A 34 15.67 -0.56 -1.23
C ALA A 34 16.79 0.39 -1.66
N ASP A 35 16.53 1.31 -2.60
CA ASP A 35 17.51 2.32 -3.05
C ASP A 35 17.88 3.31 -1.95
N ALA A 36 16.90 3.73 -1.14
CA ALA A 36 17.17 4.56 0.03
C ALA A 36 18.05 3.83 1.05
N PHE A 37 17.82 2.53 1.28
CA PHE A 37 18.68 1.73 2.15
C PHE A 37 20.08 1.52 1.58
N ARG A 38 20.25 1.28 0.28
CA ARG A 38 21.57 1.20 -0.38
C ARG A 38 22.34 2.51 -0.20
N SER A 39 21.69 3.64 -0.44
CA SER A 39 22.29 4.96 -0.24
C SER A 39 22.69 5.19 1.21
N GLN A 40 21.85 4.79 2.16
CA GLN A 40 22.14 4.92 3.59
C GLN A 40 23.30 4.00 4.03
N LEU A 41 23.38 2.78 3.51
CA LEU A 41 24.49 1.87 3.79
C LEU A 41 25.83 2.45 3.35
N ALA A 42 25.87 3.11 2.18
CA ALA A 42 27.08 3.73 1.65
C ALA A 42 27.67 4.81 2.56
N ILE A 43 26.82 5.52 3.32
CA ILE A 43 27.24 6.62 4.21
C ILE A 43 27.29 6.24 5.70
N SER A 44 26.81 5.06 6.09
CA SER A 44 26.70 4.65 7.50
C SER A 44 28.02 4.23 8.15
N GLY A 45 29.12 4.15 7.39
CA GLY A 45 30.43 3.73 7.90
C GLY A 45 30.50 2.23 8.28
N PRO A 46 31.57 1.79 8.93
CA PRO A 46 31.86 0.35 9.16
C PRO A 46 31.07 -0.29 10.32
N GLY A 47 30.44 0.51 11.19
CA GLY A 47 29.73 0.01 12.37
C GLY A 47 28.47 -0.81 12.06
N PRO A 48 27.88 -1.47 13.08
CA PRO A 48 26.74 -2.38 12.90
C PRO A 48 25.41 -1.67 12.64
N TYR A 49 25.34 -0.37 12.91
CA TYR A 49 24.10 0.40 12.81
C TYR A 49 23.93 1.10 11.47
N LEU A 50 22.73 1.06 10.94
CA LEU A 50 22.39 1.77 9.70
C LEU A 50 22.39 3.29 9.88
N PHE A 51 21.99 3.76 11.07
CA PHE A 51 22.00 5.16 11.46
C PHE A 51 22.88 5.32 12.70
N PRO A 52 24.20 5.37 12.54
CA PRO A 52 25.12 5.54 13.67
C PRO A 52 24.97 6.95 14.27
N SER A 53 25.32 7.08 15.54
CA SER A 53 25.38 8.36 16.25
C SER A 53 26.48 8.31 17.33
N GLU A 54 27.42 9.20 17.24
CA GLU A 54 28.48 9.36 18.26
C GLU A 54 27.95 10.08 19.52
N GLU A 55 26.91 10.86 19.39
CA GLU A 55 26.30 11.61 20.49
C GLU A 55 25.48 10.72 21.44
N ASN A 56 25.05 9.56 20.99
CA ASN A 56 24.26 8.63 21.80
C ASN A 56 25.13 7.48 22.33
N SER A 57 25.05 7.22 23.63
CA SER A 57 25.77 6.13 24.31
C SER A 57 25.49 4.75 23.71
N ASP A 58 24.34 4.55 23.06
CA ASP A 58 23.99 3.30 22.38
C ASP A 58 24.58 3.19 20.97
N GLY A 59 25.29 4.22 20.49
CA GLY A 59 25.98 4.24 19.21
C GLY A 59 25.06 4.40 17.98
N TYR A 60 23.76 4.69 18.17
CA TYR A 60 22.81 4.87 17.06
C TYR A 60 21.82 6.00 17.31
N GLN A 61 21.27 6.53 16.22
CA GLN A 61 20.27 7.59 16.24
C GLN A 61 18.92 7.08 16.77
N LYS A 62 18.43 7.67 17.85
CA LYS A 62 17.16 7.29 18.49
C LYS A 62 15.93 7.99 17.93
N THR A 63 16.11 9.18 17.35
CA THR A 63 15.01 9.99 16.85
C THR A 63 15.41 10.81 15.63
N PHE A 64 14.50 10.92 14.67
CA PHE A 64 14.65 11.76 13.47
C PHE A 64 13.80 13.04 13.53
N LYS A 65 13.24 13.35 14.69
CA LYS A 65 12.25 14.42 14.82
C LYS A 65 12.80 15.80 14.39
N THR A 66 13.98 16.16 14.84
CA THR A 66 14.62 17.44 14.49
C THR A 66 14.93 17.53 13.00
N VAL A 67 15.52 16.48 12.44
CA VAL A 67 15.85 16.40 11.01
C VAL A 67 14.58 16.46 10.16
N TRP A 68 13.51 15.76 10.57
CA TRP A 68 12.22 15.79 9.91
C TRP A 68 11.64 17.21 9.83
N HIS A 69 11.60 17.92 10.96
CA HIS A 69 11.15 19.30 10.99
C HIS A 69 11.97 20.23 10.07
N ALA A 70 13.29 20.09 10.12
CA ALA A 70 14.18 20.91 9.28
C ALA A 70 13.99 20.61 7.79
N THR A 71 13.79 19.34 7.43
CA THR A 71 13.55 18.89 6.05
C THR A 71 12.23 19.45 5.50
N LEU A 72 11.14 19.31 6.24
CA LEU A 72 9.83 19.84 5.83
C LEU A 72 9.88 21.37 5.66
N ARG A 73 10.53 22.08 6.58
CA ARG A 73 10.68 23.54 6.48
C ARG A 73 11.48 23.97 5.26
N ARG A 74 12.59 23.27 4.95
CA ARG A 74 13.40 23.55 3.75
C ARG A 74 12.64 23.27 2.45
N ALA A 75 11.78 22.24 2.47
CA ALA A 75 10.96 21.88 1.31
C ALA A 75 9.69 22.75 1.17
N GLY A 76 9.43 23.72 2.07
CA GLY A 76 8.21 24.51 2.06
C GLY A 76 6.93 23.68 2.32
N VAL A 77 7.07 22.49 2.92
CA VAL A 77 5.96 21.59 3.18
C VAL A 77 5.39 21.82 4.57
N ARG A 78 4.07 21.92 4.68
CA ARG A 78 3.38 22.02 5.96
C ARG A 78 3.78 20.85 6.88
N TYR A 79 4.03 21.15 8.15
CA TYR A 79 4.39 20.14 9.12
C TYR A 79 3.34 19.04 9.25
N PHE A 80 3.83 17.80 9.24
CA PHE A 80 3.10 16.60 9.64
C PHE A 80 4.08 15.63 10.33
N ARG A 81 3.57 14.71 11.14
CA ARG A 81 4.40 13.73 11.85
C ARG A 81 4.85 12.62 10.90
N ILE A 82 6.03 12.06 11.11
CA ILE A 82 6.49 10.85 10.38
C ILE A 82 5.43 9.74 10.45
N TYR A 83 4.76 9.58 11.60
CA TYR A 83 3.69 8.59 11.77
C TYR A 83 2.50 8.79 10.82
N ASP A 84 2.24 10.02 10.39
CA ASP A 84 1.13 10.32 9.49
C ASP A 84 1.35 9.74 8.07
N LEU A 85 2.61 9.41 7.72
CA LEU A 85 2.95 8.64 6.51
C LEU A 85 2.27 7.26 6.49
N ARG A 86 2.04 6.66 7.67
CA ARG A 86 1.32 5.39 7.80
C ARG A 86 -0.11 5.50 7.26
N SER A 87 -0.80 6.60 7.57
CA SER A 87 -2.16 6.87 7.07
C SER A 87 -2.17 7.06 5.55
N THR A 88 -1.17 7.76 5.03
CA THR A 88 -0.99 7.95 3.58
C THR A 88 -0.76 6.61 2.88
N TYR A 89 0.09 5.76 3.44
CA TYR A 89 0.36 4.42 2.91
C TYR A 89 -0.92 3.56 2.87
N ALA A 90 -1.66 3.49 3.99
CA ALA A 90 -2.93 2.78 4.07
C ALA A 90 -3.93 3.26 3.02
N THR A 91 -4.12 4.59 2.93
CA THR A 91 -5.07 5.18 1.97
C THR A 91 -4.68 4.89 0.53
N ARG A 92 -3.39 4.94 0.18
CA ARG A 92 -2.90 4.66 -1.19
C ARG A 92 -3.09 3.20 -1.57
N LEU A 93 -2.82 2.26 -0.66
CA LEU A 93 -3.04 0.83 -0.91
C LEU A 93 -4.52 0.52 -1.13
N SER A 94 -5.40 1.03 -0.25
CA SER A 94 -6.85 0.87 -0.41
C SER A 94 -7.37 1.52 -1.70
N ALA A 95 -6.84 2.69 -2.07
CA ALA A 95 -7.16 3.36 -3.33
C ALA A 95 -6.71 2.57 -4.55
N GLY A 96 -5.59 1.87 -4.44
CA GLY A 96 -5.07 0.97 -5.46
C GLY A 96 -5.84 -0.35 -5.58
N GLY A 97 -6.86 -0.58 -4.74
CA GLY A 97 -7.67 -1.79 -4.76
C GLY A 97 -7.05 -2.98 -4.04
N VAL A 98 -6.04 -2.74 -3.19
CA VAL A 98 -5.47 -3.79 -2.33
C VAL A 98 -6.49 -4.15 -1.26
N ALA A 99 -6.73 -5.45 -1.07
CA ALA A 99 -7.69 -5.95 -0.07
C ALA A 99 -7.32 -5.47 1.35
N ASP A 100 -8.32 -5.11 2.14
CA ASP A 100 -8.15 -4.53 3.47
C ASP A 100 -7.35 -5.46 4.40
N GLU A 101 -7.51 -6.78 4.27
CA GLU A 101 -6.75 -7.78 5.02
C GLU A 101 -5.25 -7.67 4.74
N TRP A 102 -4.86 -7.51 3.48
CA TRP A 102 -3.45 -7.37 3.09
C TRP A 102 -2.88 -6.04 3.55
N VAL A 103 -3.65 -4.96 3.42
CA VAL A 103 -3.23 -3.64 3.94
C VAL A 103 -3.01 -3.71 5.46
N THR A 104 -3.89 -4.39 6.19
CA THR A 104 -3.77 -4.58 7.63
C THR A 104 -2.51 -5.37 8.00
N GLN A 105 -2.19 -6.43 7.25
CA GLN A 105 -0.97 -7.22 7.43
C GLN A 105 0.28 -6.41 7.11
N LEU A 106 0.31 -5.68 5.99
CA LEU A 106 1.43 -4.81 5.62
C LEU A 106 1.67 -3.70 6.65
N LEU A 107 0.61 -3.18 7.24
CA LEU A 107 0.68 -2.23 8.34
C LEU A 107 0.99 -2.89 9.69
N ARG A 108 1.00 -4.22 9.76
CA ARG A 108 1.19 -4.98 11.01
C ARG A 108 0.22 -4.54 12.11
N GLN A 109 -1.03 -4.35 11.74
CA GLN A 109 -2.08 -3.82 12.58
C GLN A 109 -2.98 -4.96 13.07
N GLY A 110 -3.02 -5.21 14.38
CA GLY A 110 -3.83 -6.29 14.96
C GLY A 110 -5.33 -5.99 15.02
N ASP A 111 -5.75 -4.73 14.85
CA ASP A 111 -7.15 -4.32 14.94
C ASP A 111 -7.64 -3.69 13.64
N ALA A 112 -8.53 -4.40 12.95
CA ALA A 112 -9.19 -3.92 11.74
C ALA A 112 -10.04 -2.65 11.97
N LYS A 113 -10.49 -2.39 13.20
CA LYS A 113 -11.27 -1.18 13.53
C LYS A 113 -10.42 0.09 13.38
N VAL A 114 -9.14 0.02 13.72
CA VAL A 114 -8.22 1.15 13.54
C VAL A 114 -7.98 1.42 12.07
N PHE A 115 -7.90 0.39 11.23
CA PHE A 115 -7.73 0.51 9.80
C PHE A 115 -8.93 1.23 9.13
N LYS A 116 -10.17 0.93 9.52
CA LYS A 116 -11.38 1.57 9.00
C LYS A 116 -11.36 3.10 9.08
N LYS A 117 -10.60 3.68 10.00
CA LYS A 117 -10.41 5.15 10.07
C LYS A 117 -9.58 5.70 8.91
N TYR A 118 -8.70 4.89 8.33
CA TYR A 118 -7.77 5.28 7.26
C TYR A 118 -8.25 4.83 5.88
N SER A 119 -9.09 3.80 5.79
CA SER A 119 -9.63 3.26 4.55
C SER A 119 -10.86 4.00 4.03
N GLN A 120 -11.07 5.25 4.45
CA GLN A 120 -12.19 6.04 3.95
C GLN A 120 -11.96 6.45 2.49
N MET A 121 -12.58 5.73 1.58
CA MET A 121 -12.57 6.08 0.17
C MET A 121 -13.25 7.43 -0.05
N LYS A 122 -12.54 8.37 -0.68
CA LYS A 122 -13.13 9.62 -1.16
C LYS A 122 -14.22 9.30 -2.19
N LEU A 123 -15.21 10.18 -2.31
CA LEU A 123 -16.34 9.97 -3.24
C LEU A 123 -15.88 9.70 -4.69
N GLN A 124 -14.81 10.36 -5.12
CA GLN A 124 -14.21 10.12 -6.44
C GLN A 124 -13.73 8.69 -6.63
N MET A 125 -13.04 8.12 -5.64
CA MET A 125 -12.55 6.73 -5.67
C MET A 125 -13.71 5.72 -5.73
N LYS A 126 -14.81 6.01 -5.04
CA LYS A 126 -16.03 5.21 -5.11
C LYS A 126 -16.64 5.25 -6.52
N ARG A 127 -16.66 6.43 -7.16
CA ARG A 127 -17.13 6.59 -8.54
C ARG A 127 -16.24 5.82 -9.54
N GLU A 128 -14.92 5.88 -9.38
CA GLU A 128 -13.97 5.16 -10.22
C GLU A 128 -14.12 3.64 -10.06
N ALA A 129 -14.35 3.14 -8.84
CA ALA A 129 -14.64 1.73 -8.60
C ALA A 129 -15.93 1.27 -9.27
N LEU A 130 -16.99 2.08 -9.19
CA LEU A 130 -18.26 1.81 -9.86
C LEU A 130 -18.12 1.87 -11.40
N ALA A 131 -17.31 2.79 -11.92
CA ALA A 131 -17.04 2.87 -13.36
C ALA A 131 -16.35 1.61 -13.89
N LYS A 132 -15.43 1.01 -13.11
CA LYS A 132 -14.80 -0.27 -13.47
C LYS A 132 -15.81 -1.43 -13.51
N LEU A 133 -16.76 -1.46 -12.59
CA LEU A 133 -17.84 -2.46 -12.58
C LEU A 133 -18.72 -2.34 -13.82
N ASN A 134 -19.17 -1.13 -14.14
CA ASN A 134 -20.03 -0.86 -15.30
C ASN A 134 -19.34 -1.20 -16.63
N ARG A 135 -18.03 -0.98 -16.75
CA ARG A 135 -17.24 -1.35 -17.92
C ARG A 135 -17.28 -2.86 -18.19
N ARG A 136 -17.08 -3.69 -17.15
CA ARG A 136 -17.11 -5.14 -17.28
C ARG A 136 -18.49 -5.68 -17.66
N ALA A 137 -19.56 -5.11 -17.11
CA ALA A 137 -20.92 -5.49 -17.47
C ALA A 137 -21.24 -5.19 -18.94
N ASN A 138 -20.78 -4.05 -19.46
CA ASN A 138 -20.98 -3.68 -20.85
C ASN A 138 -20.11 -4.47 -21.84
N GLU A 139 -18.92 -4.90 -21.44
CA GLU A 139 -18.03 -5.74 -22.27
C GLU A 139 -18.57 -7.18 -22.45
N SER A 140 -19.31 -7.70 -21.48
CA SER A 140 -19.96 -9.01 -21.55
C SER A 140 -21.24 -9.02 -22.41
N GLY A 141 -21.82 -7.85 -22.71
CA GLY A 141 -23.06 -7.71 -23.49
C GLY A 141 -22.89 -7.70 -25.01
N SER A 142 -21.67 -7.63 -25.51
CA SER A 142 -21.44 -7.49 -26.97
C SER A 142 -21.22 -8.81 -27.72
N SER A 143 -21.42 -9.98 -27.11
CA SER A 143 -21.26 -11.28 -27.77
C SER A 143 -22.56 -12.07 -28.03
N PHE A 144 -23.73 -11.44 -27.90
CA PHE A 144 -24.95 -12.00 -28.44
C PHE A 144 -25.11 -11.53 -29.90
N GLY A 145 -24.66 -12.37 -30.82
CA GLY A 145 -24.93 -12.23 -32.25
C GLY A 145 -26.43 -12.24 -32.52
N PRO A 146 -26.89 -11.71 -33.68
CA PRO A 146 -28.31 -11.61 -33.99
C PRO A 146 -28.90 -13.02 -34.09
N VAL A 147 -29.92 -13.27 -33.28
CA VAL A 147 -30.78 -14.46 -33.40
C VAL A 147 -31.47 -14.37 -34.73
N GLY A 148 -31.16 -15.34 -35.61
CA GLY A 148 -31.76 -15.47 -36.92
C GLY A 148 -33.29 -15.53 -36.83
N GLN A 149 -33.94 -14.66 -37.59
CA GLN A 149 -35.36 -14.73 -37.84
C GLN A 149 -35.65 -16.01 -38.61
N ASN A 150 -36.23 -17.02 -37.97
CA ASN A 150 -36.87 -18.12 -38.61
C ASN A 150 -38.34 -17.71 -38.86
N GLU A 151 -38.59 -17.17 -40.04
CA GLU A 151 -39.92 -17.17 -40.61
C GLU A 151 -40.28 -18.61 -40.99
N GLN A 152 -41.12 -19.25 -40.21
CA GLN A 152 -41.93 -20.38 -40.69
C GLN A 152 -43.38 -20.07 -40.48
N GLY A 153 -44.07 -19.93 -41.63
CA GLY A 153 -45.48 -19.63 -41.73
C GLY A 153 -46.35 -20.66 -41.02
N PHE A 154 -47.31 -20.19 -40.30
CA PHE A 154 -48.49 -20.94 -39.90
C PHE A 154 -49.61 -20.66 -40.86
N ASP A 155 -49.81 -21.62 -41.73
CA ASP A 155 -51.03 -21.66 -42.57
C ASP A 155 -52.28 -21.87 -41.71
N THR A 156 -53.23 -21.03 -41.99
CA THR A 156 -54.60 -21.04 -41.49
C THR A 156 -55.33 -22.26 -42.00
N VAL A 157 -55.83 -23.10 -41.13
CA VAL A 157 -56.95 -24.02 -41.50
C VAL A 157 -58.12 -23.67 -40.62
N LEU A 158 -59.06 -22.94 -41.25
CA LEU A 158 -60.48 -22.86 -40.89
C LEU A 158 -61.19 -24.08 -41.48
N ALA A 159 -62.08 -24.61 -40.72
CA ALA A 159 -63.36 -25.22 -41.10
C ALA A 159 -63.65 -26.54 -40.36
N GLN A 160 -64.71 -26.47 -39.77
CA GLN A 160 -65.89 -27.31 -39.48
C GLN A 160 -65.99 -27.82 -38.04
#